data_29bc38c608462b81e68f0ef86cf1dd71
#
_entry.id   29bc38c608462b81e68f0ef86cf1dd71
#
_cell.length_a   1.000
_cell.length_b   1.000
_cell.length_c   1.000
_cell.angle_alpha   90.00
_cell.angle_beta   90.00
_cell.angle_gamma   90.00
#
_symmetry.space_group_name_H-M   'P 1'
#
loop_
_entity.id
_entity.type
_entity.pdbx_description
1 polymer ?
#
loop_
_entity_poly.entity_id
_entity_poly.type
_entity_poly.pdbx_seq_one_letter_code
_entity_poly.pdbx_strand_id
1 'polypeptide(L)' 'MSKNLPKISDAEFEIMKVVWDKAPISTNDVIDSFKNNDKWSSRTIQTMLIRLDKKGVLAHEKKGRTYEYYPLVERN' A
#
# COMPACT_ATOMS: atom_id res chain seq x y z
N MET A 1 7.76 20.22 2.25
CA MET A 1 6.65 19.63 2.98
C MET A 1 5.47 19.41 2.06
N SER A 2 4.95 18.25 2.13
CA SER A 2 3.92 17.85 1.19
C SER A 2 2.53 18.17 1.74
N LYS A 3 1.99 19.29 1.39
CA LYS A 3 0.69 19.70 1.89
C LYS A 3 -0.46 19.04 1.19
N ASN A 4 -0.19 18.44 0.05
CA ASN A 4 -1.24 17.86 -0.78
C ASN A 4 -1.48 16.39 -0.52
N LEU A 5 -0.64 15.77 0.29
CA LEU A 5 -0.83 14.37 0.61
C LEU A 5 -1.88 14.20 1.69
N PRO A 6 -2.78 13.23 1.53
CA PRO A 6 -3.69 12.89 2.61
C PRO A 6 -2.91 12.48 3.84
N LYS A 7 -3.56 12.60 4.97
CA LYS A 7 -2.93 12.21 6.22
C LYS A 7 -2.74 10.71 6.25
N ILE A 8 -1.52 10.28 6.44
CA ILE A 8 -1.15 8.88 6.42
C ILE A 8 -0.47 8.54 7.74
N SER A 9 -0.91 7.46 8.38
CA SER A 9 -0.28 7.01 9.62
C SER A 9 1.09 6.41 9.31
N ASP A 10 1.90 6.24 10.35
CA ASP A 10 3.22 5.64 10.18
C ASP A 10 3.13 4.24 9.58
N ALA A 11 2.16 3.46 10.01
CA ALA A 11 1.98 2.12 9.49
C ALA A 11 1.62 2.16 8.01
N GLU A 12 0.72 3.06 7.64
CA GLU A 12 0.34 3.22 6.25
C GLU A 12 1.50 3.69 5.40
N PHE A 13 2.35 4.53 5.98
CA PHE A 13 3.52 5.00 5.26
C PHE A 13 4.48 3.85 4.94
N GLU A 14 4.62 2.88 5.87
CA GLU A 14 5.44 1.71 5.60
C GLU A 14 4.91 0.92 4.41
N ILE A 15 3.60 0.80 4.31
CA ILE A 15 2.98 0.15 3.15
C ILE A 15 3.30 0.93 1.87
N MET A 16 3.18 2.25 1.94
CA MET A 16 3.46 3.10 0.77
C MET A 16 4.89 2.94 0.30
N LYS A 17 5.84 2.80 1.21
CA LYS A 17 7.23 2.63 0.81
C LYS A 17 7.41 1.38 -0.05
N VAL A 18 6.75 0.31 0.31
CA VAL A 18 6.81 -0.91 -0.47
C VAL A 18 6.18 -0.71 -1.85
N VAL A 19 5.03 -0.04 -1.88
CA VAL A 19 4.34 0.20 -3.15
C VAL A 19 5.20 1.07 -4.06
N TRP A 20 5.76 2.15 -3.52
CA TRP A 20 6.62 3.02 -4.33
C TRP A 20 7.81 2.27 -4.92
N ASP A 21 8.33 1.32 -4.16
CA ASP A 21 9.52 0.59 -4.57
C ASP A 21 9.23 -0.47 -5.61
N LYS A 22 8.06 -1.09 -5.54
CA LYS A 22 7.78 -2.29 -6.34
C LYS A 22 6.53 -2.19 -7.22
N ALA A 23 5.92 -1.03 -7.31
CA ALA A 23 4.67 -0.90 -8.07
C ALA A 23 4.86 -1.27 -9.54
N PRO A 24 3.88 -1.87 -10.17
CA PRO A 24 2.65 -2.35 -9.55
C PRO A 24 2.90 -3.61 -8.72
N ILE A 25 2.20 -3.73 -7.61
CA ILE A 25 2.46 -4.81 -6.68
C ILE A 25 1.12 -5.41 -6.23
N SER A 26 1.05 -6.73 -6.19
CA SER A 26 -0.17 -7.41 -5.77
C SER A 26 -0.31 -7.37 -4.26
N THR A 27 -1.55 -7.59 -3.79
CA THR A 27 -1.81 -7.67 -2.36
C THR A 27 -0.92 -8.73 -1.69
N ASN A 28 -0.80 -9.88 -2.31
CA ASN A 28 0.02 -10.95 -1.75
C ASN A 28 1.47 -10.56 -1.65
N ASP A 29 1.97 -9.82 -2.64
CA ASP A 29 3.36 -9.39 -2.61
C ASP A 29 3.60 -8.35 -1.51
N VAL A 30 2.63 -7.49 -1.27
CA VAL A 30 2.74 -6.55 -0.16
C VAL A 30 2.79 -7.31 1.16
N ILE A 31 1.89 -8.27 1.33
CA ILE A 31 1.87 -9.08 2.54
C ILE A 31 3.21 -9.80 2.71
N ASP A 32 3.72 -10.34 1.63
CA ASP A 32 4.97 -11.07 1.66
C ASP A 32 6.15 -10.19 2.05
N SER A 33 6.09 -8.91 1.67
CA SER A 33 7.15 -7.97 2.02
C SER A 33 7.25 -7.75 3.53
N PHE A 34 6.19 -8.03 4.26
CA PHE A 34 6.18 -7.86 5.71
C PHE A 34 6.17 -9.19 6.45
N LYS A 35 6.41 -10.27 5.74
CA LYS A 35 6.30 -11.60 6.29
C LYS A 35 7.26 -11.84 7.46
N ASN A 36 8.46 -11.31 7.37
CA ASN A 36 9.48 -11.51 8.39
C ASN A 36 9.37 -10.53 9.53
N ASN A 37 8.41 -9.67 9.48
CA ASN A 37 8.34 -8.54 10.38
C ASN A 37 7.42 -8.79 11.57
N ASP A 38 6.45 -9.65 11.44
CA ASP A 38 5.48 -9.99 12.49
C ASP A 38 4.77 -8.79 13.10
N LYS A 39 4.93 -7.62 12.50
CA LYS A 39 4.27 -6.42 13.01
C LYS A 39 2.78 -6.45 12.75
N TRP A 40 2.41 -6.91 11.59
CA TRP A 40 1.02 -6.84 11.16
C TRP A 40 0.61 -8.16 10.55
N SER A 41 -0.62 -8.55 10.84
CA SER A 41 -1.21 -9.71 10.16
C SER A 41 -1.53 -9.35 8.72
N SER A 42 -1.73 -10.36 7.89
CA SER A 42 -2.11 -10.13 6.51
C SER A 42 -3.42 -9.35 6.42
N ARG A 43 -4.33 -9.60 7.34
CA ARG A 43 -5.59 -8.89 7.36
C ARG A 43 -5.39 -7.39 7.62
N THR A 44 -4.50 -7.07 8.54
CA THR A 44 -4.18 -5.68 8.84
C THR A 44 -3.60 -4.99 7.61
N ILE A 45 -2.69 -5.67 6.91
CA ILE A 45 -2.09 -5.12 5.71
C ILE A 45 -3.15 -4.86 4.65
N GLN A 46 -4.04 -5.81 4.44
CA GLN A 46 -5.13 -5.64 3.48
C GLN A 46 -6.01 -4.45 3.85
N THR A 47 -6.31 -4.30 5.12
CA THR A 47 -7.12 -3.17 5.58
C THR A 47 -6.42 -1.85 5.29
N MET A 48 -5.11 -1.79 5.51
CA MET A 48 -4.36 -0.58 5.25
C MET A 48 -4.33 -0.25 3.76
N LEU A 49 -4.19 -1.26 2.91
CA LEU A 49 -4.23 -1.04 1.46
C LEU A 49 -5.58 -0.47 1.03
N ILE A 50 -6.66 -1.00 1.57
CA ILE A 50 -8.01 -0.52 1.25
C ILE A 50 -8.16 0.92 1.71
N ARG A 51 -7.66 1.24 2.89
CA ARG A 51 -7.73 2.61 3.40
C ARG A 51 -6.96 3.58 2.53
N LEU A 52 -5.78 3.19 2.10
CA LEU A 52 -4.97 4.04 1.24
C LEU A 52 -5.65 4.26 -0.11
N ASP A 53 -6.29 3.23 -0.63
CA ASP A 53 -7.07 3.35 -1.84
C ASP A 53 -8.20 4.36 -1.66
N LYS A 54 -8.93 4.26 -0.57
CA LYS A 54 -10.03 5.17 -0.28
C LYS A 54 -9.56 6.60 -0.07
N LYS A 55 -8.37 6.77 0.45
CA LYS A 55 -7.80 8.10 0.65
C LYS A 55 -7.32 8.73 -0.66
N GLY A 56 -7.29 7.95 -1.74
CA GLY A 56 -6.81 8.45 -3.02
C GLY A 56 -5.30 8.46 -3.14
N VAL A 57 -4.61 7.76 -2.27
CA VAL A 57 -3.15 7.67 -2.30
C VAL A 57 -2.70 6.50 -3.16
N LEU A 58 -3.49 5.45 -3.19
CA LEU A 58 -3.25 4.28 -4.03
C LEU A 58 -4.42 4.06 -4.95
N ALA A 59 -4.16 3.39 -6.05
CA ALA A 59 -5.21 2.84 -6.89
C ALA A 59 -4.95 1.35 -7.06
N HIS A 60 -5.94 0.65 -7.52
CA HIS A 60 -5.78 -0.77 -7.77
C HIS A 60 -6.35 -1.11 -9.12
N GLU A 61 -5.83 -2.18 -9.70
CA GLU A 61 -6.29 -2.70 -10.97
C GLU A 61 -6.43 -4.21 -10.83
N LYS A 62 -7.53 -4.74 -11.31
CA LYS A 62 -7.74 -6.17 -11.24
C LYS A 62 -6.97 -6.85 -12.36
N LYS A 63 -6.15 -7.82 -12.02
CA LYS A 63 -5.38 -8.61 -12.96
C LYS A 63 -5.72 -10.08 -12.73
N GLY A 64 -6.62 -10.60 -13.54
CA GLY A 64 -7.08 -11.96 -13.33
C GLY A 64 -7.80 -12.09 -12.00
N ARG A 65 -7.24 -12.86 -11.09
CA ARG A 65 -7.83 -13.09 -9.77
C ARG A 65 -7.23 -12.24 -8.67
N THR A 66 -6.27 -11.39 -9.02
CA THR A 66 -5.60 -10.59 -8.02
C THR A 66 -5.78 -9.13 -8.32
N TYR A 67 -5.50 -8.31 -7.31
CA TYR A 67 -5.45 -6.88 -7.48
C TYR A 67 -4.02 -6.43 -7.36
N GLU A 68 -3.63 -5.49 -8.23
CA GLU A 68 -2.33 -4.87 -8.14
C GLU A 68 -2.51 -3.41 -7.77
N TYR A 69 -1.69 -2.95 -6.85
CA TYR A 69 -1.75 -1.58 -6.37
C TYR A 69 -0.62 -0.76 -6.96
N TYR A 70 -0.89 0.50 -7.18
CA TYR A 70 0.13 1.43 -7.63
C TYR A 70 -0.14 2.78 -7.00
N PRO A 71 0.90 3.60 -6.82
CA PRO A 71 0.72 4.87 -6.12
C PRO A 71 0.12 5.92 -7.02
N LEU A 72 -0.75 6.73 -6.46
CA LEU A 72 -1.30 7.89 -7.14
C LEU A 72 -0.56 9.16 -6.76
N VAL A 73 0.29 9.09 -5.74
CA VAL A 73 1.09 10.22 -5.29
C VAL A 73 2.55 9.82 -5.36
N GLU A 74 3.40 10.82 -5.55
CA GLU A 74 4.82 10.56 -5.68
C GLU A 74 5.49 10.53 -4.33
N ARG A 75 6.57 9.78 -4.28
CA ARG A 75 7.42 9.73 -3.12
C ARG A 75 8.21 11.04 -3.04
N ASN A 76 8.23 11.60 -1.86
CA ASN A 76 9.03 12.80 -1.62
C ASN A 76 10.14 12.53 -0.64
#